data_ade78f4e08cb967276dbd714e66a969b
#
_entry.id   ade78f4e08cb967276dbd714e66a969b
#
_cell.length_a   1.000
_cell.length_b   1.000
_cell.length_c   1.000
_cell.angle_alpha   90.00
_cell.angle_beta   90.00
_cell.angle_gamma   90.00
#
_symmetry.space_group_name_H-M   'P 1'
#
loop_
_entity.id
_entity.type
_entity.pdbx_description
1 polymer ?
#
loop_
_entity_poly.entity_id
_entity_poly.type
_entity_poly.pdbx_seq_one_letter_code
_entity_poly.pdbx_strand_id
1 'polypeptide(L)'
;MCHGGGMRVTGVDACRRGWVAVSLDAPEEAEGPGPLRVETVRVHETLAGVLDGHGSRVVGIDMPLGLLGSGWREADRAARGLLGPRRSSVFAIPPRAVWEQASYQAASQRCRELTGQGLSIQAWGLRARLLEADRFRGSCGYPLYEVHPELAFCALAGAPLADSKYTVAGRERRRELLGQAGIALPLIPRARLPRAPVTDTLDAAAVACSAWRIATGLAVVIPARPQPDDRGLPIAIRY
;
A
#
# COMPACT_ATOMS: atom_id res chain seq x y z
N MET A 1 4.69 34.93 13.42
CA MET A 1 5.24 33.60 13.16
C MET A 1 4.17 32.84 12.35
N CYS A 2 4.35 32.79 11.04
CA CYS A 2 3.45 32.05 10.16
C CYS A 2 3.63 30.57 10.47
N HIS A 3 2.60 29.92 11.00
CA HIS A 3 2.54 28.47 11.06
C HIS A 3 2.46 28.01 9.60
N GLY A 4 3.57 27.53 9.07
CA GLY A 4 3.55 26.80 7.79
C GLY A 4 2.57 25.66 7.95
N GLY A 5 1.47 25.71 7.19
CA GLY A 5 0.44 24.68 7.22
C GLY A 5 1.06 23.37 6.76
N GLY A 6 1.13 22.38 7.64
CA GLY A 6 1.48 21.01 7.28
C GLY A 6 0.29 20.33 6.62
N MET A 7 0.55 19.46 5.65
CA MET A 7 -0.49 18.59 5.11
C MET A 7 -0.48 17.24 5.81
N ARG A 8 -1.66 16.67 6.01
CA ARG A 8 -1.77 15.29 6.47
C ARG A 8 -1.77 14.34 5.29
N VAL A 9 -0.99 13.26 5.39
CA VAL A 9 -1.02 12.10 4.50
C VAL A 9 -1.13 10.82 5.32
N THR A 10 -1.74 9.79 4.78
CA THR A 10 -1.93 8.52 5.50
C THR A 10 -1.50 7.34 4.65
N GLY A 11 -0.76 6.42 5.25
CA GLY A 11 -0.45 5.11 4.70
C GLY A 11 -1.21 4.02 5.43
N VAL A 12 -1.72 3.06 4.67
CA VAL A 12 -2.60 1.99 5.16
C VAL A 12 -2.08 0.64 4.71
N ASP A 13 -2.03 -0.31 5.64
CA ASP A 13 -1.74 -1.71 5.35
C ASP A 13 -2.78 -2.62 6.01
N ALA A 14 -3.05 -3.76 5.37
CA ALA A 14 -3.96 -4.75 5.90
C ALA A 14 -3.31 -5.51 7.07
N CYS A 15 -4.06 -5.69 8.14
CA CYS A 15 -3.64 -6.50 9.27
C CYS A 15 -4.72 -7.51 9.68
N ARG A 16 -4.40 -8.43 10.58
CA ARG A 16 -5.32 -9.49 11.01
C ARG A 16 -6.69 -8.98 11.47
N ARG A 17 -6.74 -7.78 12.08
CA ARG A 17 -7.98 -7.20 12.65
C ARG A 17 -8.58 -6.07 11.83
N GLY A 18 -8.11 -5.84 10.63
CA GLY A 18 -8.60 -4.76 9.80
C GLY A 18 -7.46 -4.09 9.04
N TRP A 19 -7.23 -2.84 9.35
CA TRP A 19 -6.28 -1.97 8.68
C TRP A 19 -5.45 -1.22 9.71
N VAL A 20 -4.14 -1.21 9.57
CA VAL A 20 -3.27 -0.30 10.30
C VAL A 20 -3.06 0.96 9.46
N ALA A 21 -3.27 2.10 10.06
CA ALA A 21 -3.09 3.40 9.43
C ALA A 21 -2.01 4.19 10.18
N VAL A 22 -1.05 4.72 9.43
CA VAL A 22 -0.02 5.66 9.90
C VAL A 22 -0.27 7.00 9.23
N SER A 23 -0.63 8.01 10.02
CA SER A 23 -0.80 9.38 9.53
C SER A 23 0.45 10.21 9.83
N LEU A 24 0.89 10.96 8.83
CA LEU A 24 2.02 11.87 8.93
C LEU A 24 1.54 13.31 8.77
N ASP A 25 2.10 14.20 9.60
CA ASP A 25 2.15 15.61 9.34
C ASP A 25 3.40 15.87 8.47
N ALA A 26 3.21 16.46 7.31
CA ALA A 26 4.19 16.57 6.25
C ALA A 26 4.23 17.99 5.66
N PRO A 27 5.40 18.47 5.20
CA PRO A 27 5.48 19.74 4.51
C PRO A 27 4.69 19.74 3.20
N GLU A 28 4.06 20.86 2.86
CA GLU A 28 3.29 21.00 1.62
C GLU A 28 4.17 21.08 0.37
N GLU A 29 5.41 21.54 0.52
CA GLU A 29 6.36 21.69 -0.57
C GLU A 29 7.47 20.64 -0.49
N ALA A 30 7.92 20.21 -1.67
CA ALA A 30 8.98 19.22 -1.81
C ALA A 30 10.40 19.81 -1.64
N GLU A 31 10.53 21.11 -1.53
CA GLU A 31 11.82 21.81 -1.41
C GLU A 31 12.42 21.65 -0.02
N GLY A 32 13.18 20.61 0.11
CA GLY A 32 13.91 20.24 1.31
C GLY A 32 13.20 19.16 2.12
N PRO A 33 13.96 18.31 2.79
CA PRO A 33 13.39 17.29 3.68
C PRO A 33 12.95 17.98 4.98
N GLY A 34 11.77 18.58 4.97
CA GLY A 34 11.09 18.83 6.22
C GLY A 34 10.83 17.51 6.90
N PRO A 35 10.99 17.37 8.22
CA PRO A 35 10.79 16.11 8.89
C PRO A 35 9.34 15.65 8.73
N LEU A 36 9.15 14.47 8.13
CA LEU A 36 7.86 13.79 8.16
C LEU A 36 7.61 13.36 9.62
N ARG A 37 6.57 13.87 10.25
CA ARG A 37 6.28 13.58 11.65
C ARG A 37 5.12 12.61 11.77
N VAL A 38 5.30 11.53 12.52
CA VAL A 38 4.20 10.62 12.84
C VAL A 38 3.21 11.33 13.76
N GLU A 39 2.01 11.55 13.26
CA GLU A 39 0.91 12.13 14.03
C GLU A 39 0.13 11.04 14.77
N THR A 40 -0.27 9.98 14.05
CA THR A 40 -1.02 8.87 14.64
C THR A 40 -0.62 7.53 14.04
N VAL A 41 -0.74 6.48 14.87
CA VAL A 41 -0.77 5.07 14.43
C VAL A 41 -2.02 4.45 15.03
N ARG A 42 -2.93 3.97 14.18
CA ARG A 42 -4.21 3.40 14.61
C ARG A 42 -4.55 2.12 13.87
N VAL A 43 -5.36 1.29 14.50
CA VAL A 43 -5.95 0.10 13.86
C VAL A 43 -7.45 0.31 13.75
N HIS A 44 -7.97 0.12 12.54
CA HIS A 44 -9.37 0.23 12.19
C HIS A 44 -9.89 -1.12 11.72
N GLU A 45 -11.12 -1.45 12.06
CA GLU A 45 -11.74 -2.71 11.64
C GLU A 45 -12.10 -2.71 10.15
N THR A 46 -12.43 -1.52 9.62
CA THR A 46 -12.84 -1.32 8.22
C THR A 46 -12.03 -0.22 7.57
N LEU A 47 -11.92 -0.26 6.24
CA LEU A 47 -11.30 0.80 5.46
C LEU A 47 -12.13 2.10 5.53
N ALA A 48 -13.45 2.01 5.63
CA ALA A 48 -14.31 3.17 5.88
C ALA A 48 -13.86 3.92 7.14
N GLY A 49 -13.62 3.19 8.25
CA GLY A 49 -13.13 3.79 9.50
C GLY A 49 -11.76 4.46 9.39
N VAL A 50 -10.93 4.08 8.40
CA VAL A 50 -9.71 4.82 8.05
C VAL A 50 -10.05 6.08 7.27
N LEU A 51 -10.94 5.98 6.30
CA LEU A 51 -11.23 7.05 5.33
C LEU A 51 -12.16 8.14 5.88
N ASP A 52 -13.01 7.80 6.85
CA ASP A 52 -13.96 8.74 7.44
C ASP A 52 -13.25 9.71 8.40
N GLY A 53 -13.33 11.00 8.10
CA GLY A 53 -12.88 12.08 9.01
C GLY A 53 -11.36 12.22 9.17
N HIS A 54 -10.53 11.53 8.37
CA HIS A 54 -9.07 11.59 8.53
C HIS A 54 -8.43 12.89 8.03
N GLY A 55 -9.11 13.68 7.16
CA GLY A 55 -8.61 14.96 6.63
C GLY A 55 -7.29 14.86 5.84
N SER A 56 -6.88 13.67 5.39
CA SER A 56 -5.66 13.47 4.65
C SER A 56 -5.80 13.92 3.19
N ARG A 57 -4.80 14.65 2.69
CA ARG A 57 -4.73 15.07 1.29
C ARG A 57 -4.54 13.88 0.33
N VAL A 58 -3.81 12.86 0.79
CA VAL A 58 -3.58 11.61 0.07
C VAL A 58 -3.61 10.45 1.07
N VAL A 59 -4.25 9.37 0.67
CA VAL A 59 -4.21 8.07 1.35
C VAL A 59 -3.55 7.06 0.41
N GLY A 60 -2.37 6.57 0.80
CA GLY A 60 -1.75 5.40 0.18
C GLY A 60 -2.27 4.12 0.83
N ILE A 61 -2.42 3.06 0.05
CA ILE A 61 -2.87 1.76 0.57
C ILE A 61 -2.04 0.62 -0.02
N ASP A 62 -1.54 -0.28 0.85
CA ASP A 62 -0.96 -1.57 0.42
C ASP A 62 -2.09 -2.55 0.11
N MET A 63 -2.76 -2.28 -0.98
CA MET A 63 -3.79 -3.17 -1.53
C MET A 63 -3.98 -2.86 -3.02
N PRO A 64 -4.07 -3.90 -3.87
CA PRO A 64 -4.35 -3.70 -5.28
C PRO A 64 -5.65 -2.92 -5.51
N LEU A 65 -5.57 -1.84 -6.26
CA LEU A 65 -6.71 -1.02 -6.64
C LEU A 65 -6.99 -1.16 -8.15
N GLY A 66 -8.18 -1.65 -8.46
CA GLY A 66 -8.64 -1.89 -9.82
C GLY A 66 -8.39 -3.32 -10.30
N LEU A 67 -9.46 -3.87 -10.80
CA LEU A 67 -9.53 -5.23 -11.33
C LEU A 67 -9.80 -5.18 -12.82
N LEU A 68 -9.17 -6.08 -13.55
CA LEU A 68 -9.39 -6.22 -15.00
C LEU A 68 -10.60 -7.11 -15.29
N GLY A 69 -11.19 -6.94 -16.46
CA GLY A 69 -12.15 -7.91 -17.00
C GLY A 69 -11.47 -9.18 -17.52
N SER A 70 -10.21 -9.07 -18.00
CA SER A 70 -9.41 -10.18 -18.54
C SER A 70 -7.91 -9.89 -18.44
N GLY A 71 -7.07 -10.93 -18.50
CA GLY A 71 -5.61 -10.81 -18.51
C GLY A 71 -5.02 -10.47 -17.13
N TRP A 72 -3.80 -9.91 -17.15
CA TRP A 72 -3.02 -9.60 -15.95
C TRP A 72 -2.71 -8.10 -15.89
N ARG A 73 -2.69 -7.54 -14.68
CA ARG A 73 -2.36 -6.14 -14.46
C ARG A 73 -0.90 -5.85 -14.83
N GLU A 74 -0.69 -4.84 -15.66
CA GLU A 74 0.67 -4.40 -16.03
C GLU A 74 1.41 -3.79 -14.85
N ALA A 75 0.71 -3.18 -13.91
CA ALA A 75 1.26 -2.64 -12.69
C ALA A 75 1.98 -3.72 -11.85
N ASP A 76 1.36 -4.90 -11.70
CA ASP A 76 1.94 -6.02 -10.96
C ASP A 76 3.21 -6.54 -11.66
N ARG A 77 3.16 -6.65 -13.00
CA ARG A 77 4.32 -7.09 -13.80
C ARG A 77 5.48 -6.10 -13.70
N ALA A 78 5.21 -4.79 -13.81
CA ALA A 78 6.21 -3.74 -13.67
C ALA A 78 6.84 -3.75 -12.26
N ALA A 79 6.01 -3.84 -11.21
CA ALA A 79 6.48 -3.94 -9.83
C ALA A 79 7.39 -5.15 -9.60
N ARG A 80 7.00 -6.32 -10.11
CA ARG A 80 7.80 -7.56 -10.02
C ARG A 80 9.15 -7.43 -10.74
N GLY A 81 9.18 -6.73 -11.88
CA GLY A 81 10.41 -6.43 -12.62
C GLY A 81 11.38 -5.57 -11.82
N LEU A 82 10.87 -4.50 -11.20
CA LEU A 82 11.67 -3.58 -10.38
C LEU A 82 12.21 -4.23 -9.09
N LEU A 83 11.40 -5.08 -8.46
CA LEU A 83 11.78 -5.72 -7.20
C LEU A 83 12.72 -6.93 -7.37
N GLY A 84 12.91 -7.43 -8.59
CA GLY A 84 13.90 -8.48 -8.89
C GLY A 84 13.83 -9.68 -7.92
N PRO A 85 14.80 -9.85 -7.01
CA PRO A 85 14.81 -10.93 -6.02
C PRO A 85 13.57 -10.93 -5.09
N ARG A 86 12.96 -9.75 -4.87
CA ARG A 86 11.77 -9.57 -4.04
C ARG A 86 10.45 -9.65 -4.81
N ARG A 87 10.48 -10.00 -6.09
CA ARG A 87 9.28 -10.10 -6.96
C ARG A 87 8.15 -10.95 -6.38
N SER A 88 8.45 -11.92 -5.52
CA SER A 88 7.44 -12.77 -4.86
C SER A 88 6.57 -12.02 -3.84
N SER A 89 6.97 -10.81 -3.42
CA SER A 89 6.14 -9.97 -2.55
C SER A 89 4.95 -9.35 -3.29
N VAL A 90 5.00 -9.28 -4.62
CA VAL A 90 3.92 -8.76 -5.46
C VAL A 90 3.08 -9.92 -5.97
N PHE A 91 1.82 -9.97 -5.57
CA PHE A 91 0.86 -10.91 -6.14
C PHE A 91 0.46 -10.47 -7.55
N ALA A 92 0.36 -11.45 -8.46
CA ALA A 92 -0.31 -11.21 -9.73
C ALA A 92 -1.82 -11.26 -9.48
N ILE A 93 -2.52 -10.16 -9.74
CA ILE A 93 -3.94 -10.01 -9.45
C ILE A 93 -4.76 -10.42 -10.66
N PRO A 94 -5.52 -11.52 -10.59
CA PRO A 94 -6.36 -12.00 -11.69
C PRO A 94 -7.60 -11.12 -11.88
N PRO A 95 -8.35 -11.35 -12.98
CA PRO A 95 -9.57 -10.60 -13.30
C PRO A 95 -10.64 -10.67 -12.21
N ARG A 96 -11.52 -9.65 -12.20
CA ARG A 96 -12.63 -9.48 -11.24
C ARG A 96 -13.44 -10.76 -11.03
N ALA A 97 -13.82 -11.45 -12.10
CA ALA A 97 -14.64 -12.66 -12.04
C ALA A 97 -14.04 -13.79 -11.18
N VAL A 98 -12.72 -13.75 -10.90
CA VAL A 98 -12.04 -14.68 -9.99
C VAL A 98 -12.37 -14.35 -8.54
N TRP A 99 -12.38 -13.07 -8.19
CA TRP A 99 -12.61 -12.59 -6.82
C TRP A 99 -14.09 -12.68 -6.39
N GLU A 100 -14.99 -12.73 -7.35
CA GLU A 100 -16.45 -12.86 -7.13
C GLU A 100 -16.88 -14.28 -6.82
N GLN A 101 -16.00 -15.27 -6.98
CA GLN A 101 -16.32 -16.67 -6.68
C GLN A 101 -16.59 -16.88 -5.19
N ALA A 102 -17.45 -17.85 -4.87
CA ALA A 102 -17.86 -18.15 -3.49
C ALA A 102 -16.80 -18.95 -2.71
N SER A 103 -15.92 -19.70 -3.40
CA SER A 103 -14.90 -20.55 -2.79
C SER A 103 -13.55 -20.43 -3.48
N TYR A 104 -12.48 -20.79 -2.75
CA TYR A 104 -11.13 -20.86 -3.30
C TYR A 104 -11.04 -21.81 -4.51
N GLN A 105 -11.69 -22.98 -4.44
CA GLN A 105 -11.67 -23.97 -5.51
C GLN A 105 -12.27 -23.38 -6.78
N ALA A 106 -13.45 -22.77 -6.69
CA ALA A 106 -14.11 -22.12 -7.81
C ALA A 106 -13.27 -20.93 -8.34
N ALA A 107 -12.69 -20.11 -7.46
CA ALA A 107 -11.83 -19.02 -7.83
C ALA A 107 -10.56 -19.51 -8.56
N SER A 108 -9.90 -20.54 -8.05
CA SER A 108 -8.70 -21.12 -8.68
C SER A 108 -9.00 -21.75 -10.03
N GLN A 109 -10.16 -22.42 -10.18
CA GLN A 109 -10.62 -22.93 -11.47
C GLN A 109 -10.89 -21.77 -12.44
N ARG A 110 -11.66 -20.77 -12.00
CA ARG A 110 -11.97 -19.59 -12.82
C ARG A 110 -10.71 -18.84 -13.25
N CYS A 111 -9.73 -18.74 -12.37
CA CYS A 111 -8.43 -18.14 -12.68
C CYS A 111 -7.72 -18.91 -13.82
N ARG A 112 -7.69 -20.27 -13.77
CA ARG A 112 -7.12 -21.08 -14.86
C ARG A 112 -7.83 -20.88 -16.19
N GLU A 113 -9.16 -20.82 -16.17
CA GLU A 113 -9.96 -20.60 -17.37
C GLU A 113 -9.63 -19.25 -18.04
N LEU A 114 -9.47 -18.20 -17.24
CA LEU A 114 -9.26 -16.83 -17.74
C LEU A 114 -7.80 -16.50 -18.06
N THR A 115 -6.85 -17.16 -17.38
CA THR A 115 -5.43 -16.74 -17.41
C THR A 115 -4.44 -17.85 -17.69
N GLY A 116 -4.89 -19.11 -17.75
CA GLY A 116 -4.04 -20.29 -17.83
C GLY A 116 -3.31 -20.66 -16.54
N GLN A 117 -3.49 -19.89 -15.44
CA GLN A 117 -2.80 -20.08 -14.17
C GLN A 117 -3.79 -20.19 -13.00
N GLY A 118 -3.44 -21.00 -11.99
CA GLY A 118 -4.23 -21.09 -10.77
C GLY A 118 -4.00 -19.90 -9.84
N LEU A 119 -4.95 -19.67 -8.93
CA LEU A 119 -4.84 -18.70 -7.86
C LEU A 119 -4.09 -19.31 -6.67
N SER A 120 -3.12 -18.59 -6.08
CA SER A 120 -2.51 -19.03 -4.82
C SER A 120 -3.46 -18.82 -3.64
N ILE A 121 -3.35 -19.68 -2.62
CA ILE A 121 -4.16 -19.56 -1.40
C ILE A 121 -3.85 -18.26 -0.64
N GLN A 122 -2.60 -17.79 -0.72
CA GLN A 122 -2.18 -16.51 -0.11
C GLN A 122 -2.86 -15.33 -0.82
N ALA A 123 -2.91 -15.32 -2.14
CA ALA A 123 -3.63 -14.29 -2.89
C ALA A 123 -5.13 -14.33 -2.57
N TRP A 124 -5.73 -15.52 -2.52
CA TRP A 124 -7.13 -15.68 -2.12
C TRP A 124 -7.42 -15.10 -0.73
N GLY A 125 -6.46 -15.21 0.20
CA GLY A 125 -6.57 -14.62 1.53
C GLY A 125 -6.75 -13.09 1.53
N LEU A 126 -6.36 -12.40 0.46
CA LEU A 126 -6.56 -10.95 0.30
C LEU A 126 -7.99 -10.58 -0.11
N ARG A 127 -8.81 -11.53 -0.57
CA ARG A 127 -10.11 -11.30 -1.22
C ARG A 127 -10.99 -10.30 -0.49
N ALA A 128 -11.19 -10.49 0.81
CA ALA A 128 -12.09 -9.63 1.59
C ALA A 128 -11.58 -8.17 1.60
N ARG A 129 -10.28 -7.97 1.82
CA ARG A 129 -9.64 -6.65 1.86
C ARG A 129 -9.57 -6.00 0.48
N LEU A 130 -9.25 -6.79 -0.53
CA LEU A 130 -9.21 -6.33 -1.91
C LEU A 130 -10.58 -5.84 -2.38
N LEU A 131 -11.64 -6.60 -2.14
CA LEU A 131 -13.01 -6.20 -2.50
C LEU A 131 -13.51 -5.03 -1.65
N GLU A 132 -13.08 -4.93 -0.39
CA GLU A 132 -13.36 -3.77 0.44
C GLU A 132 -12.71 -2.51 -0.15
N ALA A 133 -11.41 -2.55 -0.49
CA ALA A 133 -10.70 -1.43 -1.08
C ALA A 133 -11.25 -1.03 -2.46
N ASP A 134 -11.62 -2.01 -3.29
CA ASP A 134 -12.18 -1.77 -4.62
C ASP A 134 -13.52 -0.99 -4.59
N ARG A 135 -14.29 -1.09 -3.50
CA ARG A 135 -15.54 -0.32 -3.32
C ARG A 135 -15.29 1.19 -3.16
N PHE A 136 -14.16 1.58 -2.56
CA PHE A 136 -13.81 2.98 -2.34
C PHE A 136 -13.06 3.59 -3.54
N ARG A 137 -12.65 2.76 -4.48
CA ARG A 137 -11.96 3.23 -5.66
C ARG A 137 -12.87 4.05 -6.56
N GLY A 138 -12.42 5.27 -6.90
CA GLY A 138 -13.18 6.19 -7.74
C GLY A 138 -14.39 6.82 -7.06
N SER A 139 -14.61 6.57 -5.75
CA SER A 139 -15.61 7.29 -4.97
C SER A 139 -15.18 8.75 -4.79
N CYS A 140 -16.07 9.67 -5.10
CA CYS A 140 -15.83 11.10 -4.89
C CYS A 140 -15.51 11.39 -3.43
N GLY A 141 -14.36 11.99 -3.17
CA GLY A 141 -13.96 12.44 -1.84
C GLY A 141 -12.80 11.68 -1.20
N TYR A 142 -12.38 10.54 -1.74
CA TYR A 142 -11.24 9.78 -1.18
C TYR A 142 -10.05 9.76 -2.15
N PRO A 143 -8.97 10.52 -1.89
CA PRO A 143 -7.75 10.51 -2.68
C PRO A 143 -6.92 9.25 -2.37
N LEU A 144 -7.45 8.07 -2.74
CA LEU A 144 -6.91 6.75 -2.44
C LEU A 144 -6.02 6.26 -3.60
N TYR A 145 -4.78 5.88 -3.28
CA TYR A 145 -3.79 5.43 -4.26
C TYR A 145 -3.14 4.11 -3.84
N GLU A 146 -2.98 3.21 -4.80
CA GLU A 146 -2.22 1.97 -4.59
C GLU A 146 -0.74 2.26 -4.43
N VAL A 147 -0.17 1.74 -3.37
CA VAL A 147 1.26 1.77 -3.03
C VAL A 147 1.69 0.35 -2.67
N HIS A 148 2.93 -0.02 -2.99
CA HIS A 148 3.50 -1.30 -2.55
C HIS A 148 4.69 -1.04 -1.62
N PRO A 149 4.69 -1.52 -0.36
CA PRO A 149 5.72 -1.21 0.65
C PRO A 149 7.14 -1.56 0.21
N GLU A 150 7.35 -2.71 -0.44
CA GLU A 150 8.70 -3.07 -0.90
C GLU A 150 9.21 -2.11 -1.99
N LEU A 151 8.35 -1.51 -2.82
CA LEU A 151 8.74 -0.45 -3.75
C LEU A 151 9.02 0.86 -3.02
N ALA A 152 8.23 1.19 -2.00
CA ALA A 152 8.50 2.35 -1.14
C ALA A 152 9.86 2.23 -0.45
N PHE A 153 10.18 1.07 0.13
CA PHE A 153 11.49 0.81 0.72
C PHE A 153 12.61 0.76 -0.32
N CYS A 154 12.35 0.23 -1.52
CA CYS A 154 13.31 0.27 -2.62
C CYS A 154 13.66 1.72 -2.99
N ALA A 155 12.68 2.63 -3.05
CA ALA A 155 12.91 4.04 -3.31
C ALA A 155 13.71 4.72 -2.19
N LEU A 156 13.44 4.38 -0.92
CA LEU A 156 14.19 4.90 0.23
C LEU A 156 15.63 4.40 0.29
N ALA A 157 15.87 3.15 -0.13
CA ALA A 157 17.19 2.52 -0.10
C ALA A 157 18.01 2.72 -1.38
N GLY A 158 17.39 3.17 -2.47
CA GLY A 158 17.98 3.22 -3.81
C GLY A 158 18.08 1.86 -4.52
N ALA A 159 17.70 0.76 -3.86
CA ALA A 159 17.73 -0.61 -4.40
C ALA A 159 16.78 -1.54 -3.62
N PRO A 160 16.36 -2.68 -4.21
CA PRO A 160 15.58 -3.68 -3.49
C PRO A 160 16.30 -4.19 -2.24
N LEU A 161 15.57 -4.33 -1.13
CA LEU A 161 16.14 -4.78 0.13
C LEU A 161 16.51 -6.27 0.07
N ALA A 162 17.71 -6.61 0.55
CA ALA A 162 18.17 -8.00 0.63
C ALA A 162 17.40 -8.79 1.71
N ASP A 163 17.19 -8.19 2.89
CA ASP A 163 16.64 -8.86 4.05
C ASP A 163 15.09 -8.89 4.04
N SER A 164 14.58 -10.05 4.44
CA SER A 164 13.13 -10.23 4.61
C SER A 164 12.60 -9.40 5.77
N LYS A 165 11.41 -8.82 5.62
CA LYS A 165 10.70 -8.10 6.70
C LYS A 165 10.41 -8.97 7.93
N TYR A 166 10.49 -10.29 7.79
CA TYR A 166 10.27 -11.24 8.88
C TYR A 166 11.52 -11.51 9.71
N THR A 167 12.72 -11.14 9.26
CA THR A 167 13.97 -11.23 10.05
C THR A 167 14.13 -10.01 10.95
N VAL A 168 14.96 -10.13 12.00
CA VAL A 168 15.31 -8.98 12.85
C VAL A 168 16.02 -7.91 12.02
N ALA A 169 17.08 -8.30 11.30
CA ALA A 169 17.87 -7.39 10.45
C ALA A 169 16.98 -6.66 9.42
N GLY A 170 16.04 -7.37 8.77
CA GLY A 170 15.15 -6.76 7.80
C GLY A 170 14.18 -5.74 8.40
N ARG A 171 13.71 -5.95 9.64
CA ARG A 171 12.88 -4.96 10.36
C ARG A 171 13.69 -3.75 10.81
N GLU A 172 14.90 -3.98 11.33
CA GLU A 172 15.81 -2.90 11.73
C GLU A 172 16.19 -2.03 10.54
N ARG A 173 16.56 -2.64 9.41
CA ARG A 173 16.86 -1.89 8.19
C ARG A 173 15.69 -1.03 7.71
N ARG A 174 14.46 -1.54 7.74
CA ARG A 174 13.26 -0.76 7.40
C ARG A 174 13.03 0.40 8.36
N ARG A 175 13.25 0.19 9.65
CA ARG A 175 13.14 1.24 10.67
C ARG A 175 14.20 2.35 10.48
N GLU A 176 15.43 1.98 10.16
CA GLU A 176 16.51 2.93 9.84
C GLU A 176 16.16 3.79 8.62
N LEU A 177 15.68 3.17 7.54
CA LEU A 177 15.29 3.89 6.32
C LEU A 177 14.15 4.89 6.58
N LEU A 178 13.14 4.48 7.36
CA LEU A 178 12.08 5.38 7.78
C LEU A 178 12.61 6.53 8.65
N GLY A 179 13.53 6.24 9.58
CA GLY A 179 14.18 7.25 10.40
C GLY A 179 14.99 8.26 9.57
N GLN A 180 15.71 7.80 8.55
CA GLN A 180 16.44 8.67 7.61
C GLN A 180 15.49 9.56 6.79
N ALA A 181 14.27 9.09 6.52
CA ALA A 181 13.22 9.88 5.89
C ALA A 181 12.47 10.80 6.88
N GLY A 182 12.91 10.87 8.16
CA GLY A 182 12.28 11.70 9.19
C GLY A 182 11.09 11.02 9.90
N ILE A 183 10.76 9.77 9.56
CA ILE A 183 9.63 9.02 10.13
C ILE A 183 10.13 8.22 11.34
N ALA A 184 10.13 8.84 12.51
CA ALA A 184 10.42 8.17 13.76
C ALA A 184 9.15 7.51 14.29
N LEU A 185 8.99 6.22 14.02
CA LEU A 185 7.91 5.44 14.63
C LEU A 185 8.17 5.30 16.14
N PRO A 186 7.21 5.69 16.99
CA PRO A 186 7.37 5.51 18.42
C PRO A 186 7.58 4.02 18.71
N LEU A 187 8.44 3.72 19.70
CA LEU A 187 8.48 2.40 20.31
C LEU A 187 7.14 2.18 21.02
N ILE A 188 6.14 1.74 20.26
CA ILE A 188 4.81 1.53 20.80
C ILE A 188 4.87 0.23 21.61
N PRO A 189 4.74 0.30 22.94
CA PRO A 189 4.69 -0.90 23.75
C PRO A 189 3.58 -1.80 23.22
N ARG A 190 3.83 -3.11 23.11
CA ARG A 190 2.83 -4.11 22.69
C ARG A 190 1.48 -3.94 23.41
N ALA A 191 1.50 -3.37 24.61
CA ALA A 191 0.30 -3.07 25.39
C ALA A 191 -0.60 -1.98 24.79
N ARG A 192 -0.06 -1.04 23.98
CA ARG A 192 -0.82 0.08 23.39
C ARG A 192 -1.25 -0.16 21.94
N LEU A 193 -0.56 -1.02 21.19
CA LEU A 193 -1.01 -1.54 19.90
C LEU A 193 -0.98 -3.08 19.89
N PRO A 194 -1.77 -3.74 20.74
CA PRO A 194 -1.76 -5.22 20.82
C PRO A 194 -2.28 -5.89 19.55
N ARG A 195 -2.60 -5.12 18.50
CA ARG A 195 -3.41 -5.55 17.37
C ARG A 195 -2.74 -5.37 15.99
N ALA A 196 -1.66 -4.58 15.90
CA ALA A 196 -0.89 -4.44 14.65
C ALA A 196 0.48 -5.11 14.80
N PRO A 197 0.84 -6.08 13.94
CA PRO A 197 2.20 -6.56 13.84
C PRO A 197 3.17 -5.41 13.52
N VAL A 198 4.40 -5.51 14.03
CA VAL A 198 5.44 -4.50 13.76
C VAL A 198 5.70 -4.35 12.26
N THR A 199 5.64 -5.45 11.52
CA THR A 199 5.80 -5.48 10.06
C THR A 199 4.76 -4.62 9.36
N ASP A 200 3.48 -4.78 9.71
CA ASP A 200 2.39 -4.06 9.05
C ASP A 200 2.44 -2.55 9.39
N THR A 201 2.91 -2.20 10.61
CA THR A 201 3.13 -0.80 10.98
C THR A 201 4.28 -0.17 10.19
N LEU A 202 5.38 -0.90 9.97
CA LEU A 202 6.50 -0.44 9.14
C LEU A 202 6.07 -0.29 7.68
N ASP A 203 5.29 -1.23 7.17
CA ASP A 203 4.76 -1.19 5.81
C ASP A 203 3.79 0.00 5.64
N ALA A 204 2.86 0.22 6.56
CA ALA A 204 1.98 1.38 6.55
C ALA A 204 2.74 2.73 6.62
N ALA A 205 3.85 2.80 7.38
CA ALA A 205 4.69 3.99 7.44
C ALA A 205 5.43 4.27 6.11
N ALA A 206 5.92 3.24 5.44
CA ALA A 206 6.52 3.38 4.11
C ALA A 206 5.48 3.80 3.06
N VAL A 207 4.26 3.26 3.16
CA VAL A 207 3.12 3.67 2.34
C VAL A 207 2.74 5.14 2.59
N ALA A 208 2.80 5.61 3.85
CA ALA A 208 2.57 7.03 4.18
C ALA A 208 3.65 7.95 3.59
N CYS A 209 4.92 7.51 3.58
CA CYS A 209 6.00 8.22 2.88
C CYS A 209 5.71 8.36 1.38
N SER A 210 5.26 7.28 0.74
CA SER A 210 4.84 7.32 -0.67
C SER A 210 3.59 8.19 -0.87
N ALA A 211 2.64 8.22 0.07
CA ALA A 211 1.49 9.13 0.01
C ALA A 211 1.92 10.60 0.01
N TRP A 212 2.94 10.96 0.80
CA TRP A 212 3.55 12.29 0.74
C TRP A 212 4.20 12.56 -0.62
N ARG A 213 4.97 11.62 -1.16
CA ARG A 213 5.55 11.76 -2.50
C ARG A 213 4.49 11.96 -3.59
N ILE A 214 3.34 11.28 -3.47
CA ILE A 214 2.19 11.47 -4.36
C ILE A 214 1.64 12.89 -4.22
N ALA A 215 1.44 13.36 -2.99
CA ALA A 215 0.87 14.68 -2.71
C ALA A 215 1.76 15.83 -3.21
N THR A 216 3.08 15.62 -3.24
CA THR A 216 4.10 16.60 -3.68
C THR A 216 4.56 16.40 -5.13
N GLY A 217 4.00 15.43 -5.85
CA GLY A 217 4.38 15.15 -7.25
C GLY A 217 5.72 14.43 -7.45
N LEU A 218 6.33 13.92 -6.37
CA LEU A 218 7.63 13.22 -6.39
C LEU A 218 7.50 11.70 -6.60
N ALA A 219 6.28 11.17 -6.61
CA ALA A 219 6.06 9.74 -6.73
C ALA A 219 6.34 9.24 -8.15
N VAL A 220 6.99 8.10 -8.25
CA VAL A 220 7.08 7.32 -9.48
C VAL A 220 5.78 6.56 -9.69
N VAL A 221 5.29 6.52 -10.92
CA VAL A 221 4.06 5.84 -11.31
C VAL A 221 4.39 4.66 -12.23
N ILE A 222 3.93 3.48 -11.89
CA ILE A 222 4.14 2.28 -12.71
C ILE A 222 2.80 1.56 -13.02
N PRO A 223 2.60 1.14 -14.27
CA PRO A 223 3.40 1.46 -15.44
C PRO A 223 3.31 2.95 -15.82
N ALA A 224 4.25 3.46 -16.61
CA ALA A 224 4.24 4.86 -17.05
C ALA A 224 2.97 5.24 -17.84
N ARG A 225 2.36 4.26 -18.48
CA ARG A 225 1.03 4.37 -19.11
C ARG A 225 0.09 3.40 -18.40
N PRO A 226 -0.71 3.89 -17.45
CA PRO A 226 -1.62 3.04 -16.68
C PRO A 226 -2.66 2.35 -17.57
N GLN A 227 -2.81 1.04 -17.36
CA GLN A 227 -3.86 0.24 -17.99
C GLN A 227 -5.20 0.59 -17.33
N PRO A 228 -6.32 0.73 -18.06
CA PRO A 228 -7.63 0.93 -17.45
C PRO A 228 -8.12 -0.38 -16.80
N ASP A 229 -8.83 -0.25 -15.70
CA ASP A 229 -9.57 -1.36 -15.12
C ASP A 229 -10.90 -1.61 -15.87
N ASP A 230 -11.71 -2.54 -15.39
CA ASP A 230 -13.01 -2.87 -15.97
C ASP A 230 -14.07 -1.75 -15.83
N ARG A 231 -13.77 -0.69 -15.08
CA ARG A 231 -14.58 0.53 -14.94
C ARG A 231 -13.97 1.74 -15.67
N GLY A 232 -12.86 1.55 -16.40
CA GLY A 232 -12.16 2.61 -17.12
C GLY A 232 -11.22 3.45 -16.27
N LEU A 233 -11.01 3.12 -14.98
CA LEU A 233 -10.10 3.85 -14.09
C LEU A 233 -8.65 3.35 -14.23
N PRO A 234 -7.65 4.24 -14.17
CA PRO A 234 -6.26 3.86 -14.40
C PRO A 234 -5.69 3.00 -13.27
N ILE A 235 -5.18 1.81 -13.58
CA ILE A 235 -4.43 0.95 -12.65
C ILE A 235 -2.98 1.38 -12.61
N ALA A 236 -2.50 1.79 -11.46
CA ALA A 236 -1.10 2.15 -11.24
C ALA A 236 -0.68 1.95 -9.79
N ILE A 237 0.56 1.48 -9.58
CA ILE A 237 1.24 1.51 -8.29
C ILE A 237 2.11 2.76 -8.25
N ARG A 238 2.14 3.44 -7.08
CA ARG A 238 2.92 4.65 -6.86
C ARG A 238 3.88 4.48 -5.70
N TYR A 239 5.09 5.09 -5.79
CA TYR A 239 6.08 5.00 -4.71
C TYR A 239 7.09 6.14 -4.75
#